data_8e55b0d8ee4e4d7303b91868eb355353
#
_entry.id   8e55b0d8ee4e4d7303b91868eb355353
#
_cell.length_a   1.000
_cell.length_b   1.000
_cell.length_c   1.000
_cell.angle_alpha   90.00
_cell.angle_beta   90.00
_cell.angle_gamma   90.00
#
_symmetry.space_group_name_H-M   'P 1'
#
loop_
_entity.id
_entity.type
_entity.pdbx_description
1 polymer ?
#
loop_
_entity_poly.entity_id
_entity_poly.type
_entity_poly.pdbx_seq_one_letter_code
_entity_poly.pdbx_strand_id
1 'polypeptide(L)'
;MKMVTVYLLGKKFSVPEDLTIMRAMEYSGFRLVRGCGCRSGFCGACAVVYRLQGQTETHSALACQTKVEDGMCVGRLESFPIKKRDYDMEDLPVAGNVVGQLYPEIYNCIHCNACTRNCPQGIQVMKYIALAQRGDYAGCAKESFRCVCCNICAASCPAKISHGAVGLL
;
A
#
# COMPACT_ATOMS: atom_id res chain seq x y z
N MET A 1 -22.66 20.04 -14.89
CA MET A 1 -21.67 19.07 -14.38
C MET A 1 -21.98 17.74 -15.03
N LYS A 2 -21.01 17.16 -15.70
CA LYS A 2 -21.18 15.84 -16.31
C LYS A 2 -21.05 14.78 -15.21
N MET A 3 -21.98 13.84 -15.20
CA MET A 3 -22.00 12.75 -14.24
C MET A 3 -21.42 11.51 -14.89
N VAL A 4 -20.59 10.79 -14.15
CA VAL A 4 -19.98 9.52 -14.58
C VAL A 4 -20.42 8.39 -13.66
N THR A 5 -20.49 7.20 -14.22
CA THR A 5 -20.78 5.98 -13.46
C THR A 5 -19.51 5.40 -12.93
N VAL A 6 -19.44 5.16 -11.62
CA VAL A 6 -18.29 4.51 -10.97
C VAL A 6 -18.75 3.37 -10.08
N TYR A 7 -17.90 2.39 -9.92
CA TYR A 7 -18.12 1.26 -9.01
C TYR A 7 -17.15 1.37 -7.86
N LEU A 8 -17.63 1.82 -6.71
CA LEU A 8 -16.81 1.99 -5.51
C LEU A 8 -17.04 0.83 -4.55
N LEU A 9 -16.01 0.03 -4.31
CA LEU A 9 -16.08 -1.15 -3.43
C LEU A 9 -17.23 -2.10 -3.79
N GLY A 10 -17.43 -2.34 -5.08
CA GLY A 10 -18.46 -3.24 -5.61
C GLY A 10 -19.87 -2.64 -5.72
N LYS A 11 -20.09 -1.37 -5.32
CA LYS A 11 -21.37 -0.69 -5.45
C LYS A 11 -21.32 0.38 -6.54
N LYS A 12 -22.41 0.48 -7.33
CA LYS A 12 -22.55 1.45 -8.41
C LYS A 12 -22.99 2.82 -7.86
N PHE A 13 -22.31 3.88 -8.29
CA PHE A 13 -22.65 5.27 -7.98
C PHE A 13 -22.58 6.13 -9.23
N SER A 14 -23.32 7.25 -9.22
CA SER A 14 -23.21 8.33 -10.20
C SER A 14 -22.61 9.53 -9.50
N VAL A 15 -21.48 10.01 -9.98
CA VAL A 15 -20.71 11.10 -9.35
C VAL A 15 -20.25 12.12 -10.39
N PRO A 16 -20.00 13.38 -10.01
CA PRO A 16 -19.37 14.36 -10.91
C PRO A 16 -17.99 13.91 -11.39
N GLU A 17 -17.71 14.11 -12.70
CA GLU A 17 -16.46 13.66 -13.34
C GLU A 17 -15.21 14.42 -12.89
N ASP A 18 -15.37 15.57 -12.29
CA ASP A 18 -14.27 16.42 -11.81
C ASP A 18 -13.73 15.99 -10.43
N LEU A 19 -14.42 15.07 -9.76
CA LEU A 19 -14.01 14.58 -8.45
C LEU A 19 -12.80 13.63 -8.52
N THR A 20 -11.97 13.68 -7.49
CA THR A 20 -11.00 12.59 -7.26
C THR A 20 -11.72 11.35 -6.69
N ILE A 21 -11.11 10.18 -6.82
CA ILE A 21 -11.66 8.93 -6.26
C ILE A 21 -12.04 9.10 -4.79
N MET A 22 -11.18 9.74 -3.99
CA MET A 22 -11.46 10.00 -2.57
C MET A 22 -12.68 10.89 -2.36
N ARG A 23 -12.80 11.99 -3.12
CA ARG A 23 -13.96 12.87 -3.05
C ARG A 23 -15.22 12.21 -3.59
N ALA A 24 -15.10 11.37 -4.62
CA ALA A 24 -16.22 10.59 -5.13
C ALA A 24 -16.73 9.59 -4.09
N MET A 25 -15.83 8.96 -3.30
CA MET A 25 -16.24 8.12 -2.17
C MET A 25 -16.99 8.94 -1.11
N GLU A 26 -16.45 10.09 -0.70
CA GLU A 26 -17.11 10.98 0.27
C GLU A 26 -18.48 11.47 -0.25
N TYR A 27 -18.57 11.88 -1.52
CA TYR A 27 -19.82 12.27 -2.19
C TYR A 27 -20.85 11.14 -2.18
N SER A 28 -20.38 9.88 -2.32
CA SER A 28 -21.22 8.68 -2.28
C SER A 28 -21.59 8.23 -0.85
N GLY A 29 -21.25 9.01 0.18
CA GLY A 29 -21.60 8.75 1.57
C GLY A 29 -20.61 7.88 2.36
N PHE A 30 -19.44 7.56 1.81
CA PHE A 30 -18.42 6.84 2.56
C PHE A 30 -17.75 7.75 3.59
N ARG A 31 -17.73 7.32 4.85
CA ARG A 31 -16.93 7.97 5.90
C ARG A 31 -15.52 7.43 5.89
N LEU A 32 -14.57 8.23 5.44
CA LEU A 32 -13.16 7.85 5.37
C LEU A 32 -12.47 8.10 6.72
N VAL A 33 -12.66 7.21 7.68
CA VAL A 33 -12.01 7.27 9.00
C VAL A 33 -10.57 6.74 8.90
N ARG A 34 -10.31 5.81 7.96
CA ARG A 34 -8.99 5.25 7.64
C ARG A 34 -8.77 5.29 6.14
N GLY A 35 -7.51 5.25 5.72
CA GLY A 35 -7.14 5.34 4.30
C GLY A 35 -7.28 6.76 3.74
N CYS A 36 -7.27 7.77 4.60
CA CYS A 36 -7.15 9.17 4.24
C CYS A 36 -6.15 9.82 5.22
N GLY A 37 -5.13 10.46 4.68
CA GLY A 37 -4.13 11.17 5.46
C GLY A 37 -3.99 12.59 4.96
N CYS A 38 -2.87 12.93 4.31
CA CYS A 38 -2.54 14.29 3.87
C CYS A 38 -3.50 14.86 2.80
N ARG A 39 -4.23 14.04 2.05
CA ARG A 39 -5.11 14.40 0.92
C ARG A 39 -4.42 15.15 -0.23
N SER A 40 -3.10 15.23 -0.21
CA SER A 40 -2.27 15.98 -1.15
C SER A 40 -1.23 15.12 -1.89
N GLY A 41 -1.42 13.80 -1.91
CA GLY A 41 -0.59 12.87 -2.69
C GLY A 41 0.73 12.47 -2.03
N PHE A 42 0.98 12.89 -0.79
CA PHE A 42 2.27 12.67 -0.14
C PHE A 42 2.34 11.37 0.67
N CYS A 43 1.34 11.09 1.53
CA CYS A 43 1.47 10.04 2.54
C CYS A 43 1.18 8.61 2.02
N GLY A 44 0.54 8.45 0.87
CA GLY A 44 0.18 7.13 0.31
C GLY A 44 -0.97 6.40 1.01
N ALA A 45 -1.48 6.91 2.14
CA ALA A 45 -2.52 6.25 2.93
C ALA A 45 -3.84 5.99 2.16
N CYS A 46 -4.09 6.76 1.11
CA CYS A 46 -5.29 6.67 0.27
C CYS A 46 -5.07 5.81 -0.99
N ALA A 47 -4.10 4.92 -0.97
CA ALA A 47 -3.84 4.04 -2.08
C ALA A 47 -5.03 3.12 -2.37
N VAL A 48 -5.36 3.01 -3.63
CA VAL A 48 -6.43 2.16 -4.17
C VAL A 48 -5.94 1.44 -5.41
N VAL A 49 -6.63 0.38 -5.78
CA VAL A 49 -6.52 -0.22 -7.10
C VAL A 49 -7.78 0.07 -7.88
N TYR A 50 -7.63 0.32 -9.17
CA TYR A 50 -8.79 0.48 -10.04
C TYR A 50 -8.55 -0.17 -11.40
N ARG A 51 -9.62 -0.43 -12.10
CA ARG A 51 -9.65 -0.79 -13.52
C ARG A 51 -10.82 -0.08 -14.19
N LEU A 52 -10.73 0.12 -15.48
CA LEU A 52 -11.87 0.57 -16.27
C LEU A 52 -12.71 -0.62 -16.73
N GLN A 53 -14.01 -0.44 -16.81
CA GLN A 53 -14.92 -1.48 -17.27
C GLN A 53 -14.55 -1.91 -18.70
N GLY A 54 -14.45 -3.21 -18.91
CA GLY A 54 -14.01 -3.78 -20.19
C GLY A 54 -12.49 -3.95 -20.34
N GLN A 55 -11.69 -3.41 -19.41
CA GLN A 55 -10.26 -3.64 -19.36
C GLN A 55 -9.92 -4.73 -18.32
N THR A 56 -8.87 -5.48 -18.59
CA THR A 56 -8.33 -6.50 -17.68
C THR A 56 -7.18 -5.97 -16.82
N GLU A 57 -6.58 -4.87 -17.26
CA GLU A 57 -5.45 -4.25 -16.58
C GLU A 57 -5.89 -3.52 -15.31
N THR A 58 -5.12 -3.71 -14.23
CA THR A 58 -5.37 -3.10 -12.94
C THR A 58 -4.27 -2.07 -12.64
N HIS A 59 -4.69 -0.88 -12.26
CA HIS A 59 -3.81 0.24 -11.94
C HIS A 59 -3.83 0.53 -10.44
N SER A 60 -2.67 0.88 -9.89
CA SER A 60 -2.56 1.43 -8.52
C SER A 60 -2.55 2.94 -8.57
N ALA A 61 -3.28 3.58 -7.68
CA ALA A 61 -3.41 5.03 -7.65
C ALA A 61 -3.58 5.59 -6.24
N LEU A 62 -3.31 6.88 -6.10
CA LEU A 62 -3.64 7.63 -4.90
C LEU A 62 -5.03 8.26 -5.06
N ALA A 63 -6.00 7.79 -4.28
CA ALA A 63 -7.39 8.22 -4.41
C ALA A 63 -7.60 9.73 -4.23
N CYS A 64 -6.69 10.42 -3.53
CA CYS A 64 -6.76 11.88 -3.36
C CYS A 64 -6.27 12.68 -4.57
N GLN A 65 -5.59 12.04 -5.53
CA GLN A 65 -5.01 12.70 -6.71
C GLN A 65 -5.68 12.25 -8.01
N THR A 66 -6.12 11.01 -8.08
CA THR A 66 -6.66 10.43 -9.31
C THR A 66 -8.13 10.78 -9.46
N LYS A 67 -8.48 11.39 -10.59
CA LYS A 67 -9.88 11.69 -10.95
C LYS A 67 -10.63 10.42 -11.33
N VAL A 68 -11.94 10.45 -11.12
CA VAL A 68 -12.81 9.38 -11.57
C VAL A 68 -13.05 9.45 -13.07
N GLU A 69 -13.22 8.29 -13.68
CA GLU A 69 -13.56 8.12 -15.09
C GLU A 69 -14.83 7.26 -15.21
N ASP A 70 -15.56 7.41 -16.31
CA ASP A 70 -16.77 6.60 -16.52
C ASP A 70 -16.43 5.11 -16.61
N GLY A 71 -17.22 4.28 -15.93
CA GLY A 71 -16.95 2.84 -15.85
C GLY A 71 -15.79 2.44 -14.93
N MET A 72 -15.21 3.38 -14.17
CA MET A 72 -14.11 3.07 -13.24
C MET A 72 -14.59 2.18 -12.10
N CYS A 73 -13.93 1.02 -11.93
CA CYS A 73 -14.15 0.07 -10.84
C CYS A 73 -13.01 0.22 -9.82
N VAL A 74 -13.31 0.80 -8.67
CA VAL A 74 -12.34 1.06 -7.61
C VAL A 74 -12.45 0.00 -6.52
N GLY A 75 -11.35 -0.70 -6.28
CA GLY A 75 -11.13 -1.59 -5.15
C GLY A 75 -10.28 -0.88 -4.10
N ARG A 76 -10.59 -1.10 -2.82
CA ARG A 76 -9.63 -0.79 -1.77
C ARG A 76 -8.53 -1.84 -1.87
N LEU A 77 -7.27 -1.40 -1.75
CA LEU A 77 -6.27 -2.34 -1.27
C LEU A 77 -6.74 -2.72 0.13
N GLU A 78 -7.48 -3.82 0.21
CA GLU A 78 -7.70 -4.40 1.51
C GLU A 78 -6.31 -4.53 2.12
N SER A 79 -6.10 -3.82 3.21
CA SER A 79 -4.99 -4.14 4.06
C SER A 79 -5.16 -5.62 4.37
N PHE A 80 -4.49 -6.49 3.62
CA PHE A 80 -4.21 -7.82 4.12
C PHE A 80 -3.83 -7.60 5.57
N PRO A 81 -4.36 -8.39 6.51
CA PRO A 81 -3.95 -8.23 7.88
C PRO A 81 -2.44 -8.26 7.85
N ILE A 82 -1.85 -7.07 7.93
CA ILE A 82 -0.43 -6.95 8.05
C ILE A 82 -0.17 -7.67 9.33
N LYS A 83 0.55 -8.73 9.24
CA LYS A 83 0.97 -9.49 10.40
C LYS A 83 2.00 -8.64 11.13
N LYS A 84 1.52 -7.53 11.72
CA LYS A 84 2.33 -6.81 12.68
C LYS A 84 2.49 -7.76 13.86
N ARG A 85 3.71 -8.18 14.11
CA ARG A 85 4.05 -8.98 15.29
C ARG A 85 4.07 -8.06 16.50
N ASP A 86 3.54 -8.57 17.60
CA ASP A 86 3.71 -7.93 18.89
C ASP A 86 5.08 -8.36 19.42
N TYR A 87 5.90 -7.39 19.79
CA TYR A 87 7.21 -7.57 20.39
C TYR A 87 7.50 -6.40 21.32
N ASP A 88 8.25 -6.66 22.37
CA ASP A 88 8.82 -5.62 23.21
C ASP A 88 10.23 -5.32 22.72
N MET A 89 10.55 -4.03 22.58
CA MET A 89 11.88 -3.58 22.13
C MET A 89 12.97 -3.96 23.12
N GLU A 90 12.62 -4.05 24.43
CA GLU A 90 13.58 -4.42 25.49
C GLU A 90 13.92 -5.91 25.46
N ASP A 91 12.98 -6.74 24.96
CA ASP A 91 13.15 -8.19 24.85
C ASP A 91 13.82 -8.63 23.54
N LEU A 92 14.04 -7.70 22.60
CA LEU A 92 14.67 -8.06 21.34
C LEU A 92 16.17 -8.34 21.53
N PRO A 93 16.69 -9.47 21.04
CA PRO A 93 18.10 -9.76 21.14
C PRO A 93 18.93 -8.74 20.35
N VAL A 94 19.94 -8.15 20.97
CA VAL A 94 20.84 -7.17 20.34
C VAL A 94 21.63 -7.79 19.18
N ALA A 95 21.82 -9.11 19.21
CA ALA A 95 22.51 -9.86 18.18
C ALA A 95 21.65 -11.03 17.70
N GLY A 96 21.59 -11.22 16.38
CA GLY A 96 20.86 -12.33 15.78
C GLY A 96 19.92 -11.92 14.64
N ASN A 97 19.23 -12.89 14.09
CA ASN A 97 18.30 -12.68 12.98
C ASN A 97 16.89 -12.31 13.47
N VAL A 98 16.76 -11.17 14.14
CA VAL A 98 15.50 -10.69 14.74
C VAL A 98 14.42 -10.55 13.67
N VAL A 99 14.73 -9.89 12.57
CA VAL A 99 13.78 -9.66 11.48
C VAL A 99 13.30 -10.97 10.88
N GLY A 100 14.19 -11.92 10.65
CA GLY A 100 13.84 -13.24 10.11
C GLY A 100 13.04 -14.10 11.08
N GLN A 101 13.19 -13.91 12.38
CA GLN A 101 12.41 -14.60 13.41
C GLN A 101 11.00 -14.02 13.50
N LEU A 102 10.85 -12.70 13.48
CA LEU A 102 9.57 -12.02 13.56
C LEU A 102 8.79 -12.07 12.25
N TYR A 103 9.48 -11.96 11.12
CA TYR A 103 8.89 -11.90 9.77
C TYR A 103 9.54 -12.93 8.83
N PRO A 104 9.41 -14.24 9.09
CA PRO A 104 10.06 -15.28 8.28
C PRO A 104 9.62 -15.26 6.81
N GLU A 105 8.49 -14.65 6.49
CA GLU A 105 8.01 -14.49 5.13
C GLU A 105 8.95 -13.70 4.23
N ILE A 106 9.91 -12.94 4.77
CA ILE A 106 10.93 -12.24 3.96
C ILE A 106 11.74 -13.20 3.08
N TYR A 107 11.97 -14.43 3.57
CA TYR A 107 12.72 -15.45 2.82
C TYR A 107 11.94 -16.05 1.65
N ASN A 108 10.63 -15.83 1.56
CA ASN A 108 9.81 -16.23 0.43
C ASN A 108 9.85 -15.21 -0.74
N CYS A 109 10.69 -14.19 -0.64
CA CYS A 109 10.81 -13.17 -1.67
C CYS A 109 11.34 -13.77 -2.98
N ILE A 110 10.57 -13.68 -4.05
CA ILE A 110 10.92 -14.14 -5.40
C ILE A 110 11.60 -13.06 -6.25
N HIS A 111 11.94 -11.93 -5.66
CA HIS A 111 12.63 -10.79 -6.30
C HIS A 111 11.91 -10.21 -7.54
N CYS A 112 10.58 -10.28 -7.60
CA CYS A 112 9.77 -9.78 -8.72
C CYS A 112 9.73 -8.24 -8.85
N ASN A 113 10.22 -7.52 -7.85
CA ASN A 113 10.28 -6.05 -7.78
C ASN A 113 8.92 -5.31 -7.82
N ALA A 114 7.79 -6.01 -7.69
CA ALA A 114 6.47 -5.39 -7.68
C ALA A 114 6.32 -4.37 -6.53
N CYS A 115 6.86 -4.68 -5.36
CA CYS A 115 6.84 -3.82 -4.19
C CYS A 115 7.53 -2.47 -4.42
N THR A 116 8.70 -2.45 -5.08
CA THR A 116 9.44 -1.23 -5.40
C THR A 116 8.70 -0.40 -6.46
N ARG A 117 8.22 -1.05 -7.53
CA ARG A 117 7.49 -0.35 -8.61
C ARG A 117 6.22 0.32 -8.12
N ASN A 118 5.54 -0.28 -7.14
CA ASN A 118 4.28 0.23 -6.61
C ASN A 118 4.46 1.16 -5.40
N CYS A 119 5.69 1.46 -4.98
CA CYS A 119 5.91 2.33 -3.84
C CYS A 119 5.67 3.80 -4.20
N PRO A 120 4.66 4.49 -3.62
CA PRO A 120 4.39 5.91 -3.92
C PRO A 120 5.47 6.85 -3.41
N GLN A 121 6.31 6.38 -2.46
CA GLN A 121 7.43 7.14 -1.91
C GLN A 121 8.74 6.91 -2.68
N GLY A 122 8.72 6.10 -3.75
CA GLY A 122 9.91 5.77 -4.53
C GLY A 122 10.98 5.01 -3.76
N ILE A 123 10.60 4.31 -2.69
CA ILE A 123 11.52 3.52 -1.86
C ILE A 123 11.92 2.24 -2.61
N GLN A 124 13.19 1.88 -2.50
CA GLN A 124 13.71 0.63 -3.03
C GLN A 124 13.33 -0.54 -2.11
N VAL A 125 12.02 -0.88 -2.10
CA VAL A 125 11.44 -1.84 -1.15
C VAL A 125 12.09 -3.21 -1.23
N MET A 126 12.28 -3.74 -2.44
CA MET A 126 12.96 -5.03 -2.63
C MET A 126 14.39 -5.01 -2.08
N LYS A 127 15.10 -3.87 -2.21
CA LYS A 127 16.47 -3.70 -1.71
C LYS A 127 16.51 -3.82 -0.19
N TYR A 128 15.64 -3.11 0.54
CA TYR A 128 15.68 -3.19 2.00
C TYR A 128 15.23 -4.56 2.52
N ILE A 129 14.32 -5.26 1.83
CA ILE A 129 14.02 -6.66 2.18
C ILE A 129 15.24 -7.55 1.97
N ALA A 130 15.97 -7.39 0.88
CA ALA A 130 17.20 -8.15 0.64
C ALA A 130 18.30 -7.85 1.69
N LEU A 131 18.39 -6.62 2.17
CA LEU A 131 19.28 -6.23 3.27
C LEU A 131 18.85 -6.89 4.59
N ALA A 132 17.55 -6.86 4.90
CA ALA A 132 17.00 -7.52 6.07
C ALA A 132 17.26 -9.04 6.07
N GLN A 133 17.11 -9.72 4.91
CA GLN A 133 17.44 -11.13 4.75
C GLN A 133 18.91 -11.46 5.07
N ARG A 134 19.80 -10.53 4.81
CA ARG A 134 21.26 -10.66 5.06
C ARG A 134 21.68 -10.24 6.46
N GLY A 135 20.75 -9.70 7.27
CA GLY A 135 21.05 -9.16 8.59
C GLY A 135 21.69 -7.77 8.57
N ASP A 136 21.72 -7.09 7.42
CA ASP A 136 22.15 -5.68 7.33
C ASP A 136 20.99 -4.76 7.73
N TYR A 137 20.74 -4.67 9.02
CA TYR A 137 19.63 -3.88 9.58
C TYR A 137 19.89 -2.39 9.48
N ALA A 138 21.13 -1.94 9.56
CA ALA A 138 21.48 -0.53 9.37
C ALA A 138 21.16 -0.08 7.93
N GLY A 139 21.54 -0.88 6.94
CA GLY A 139 21.19 -0.65 5.55
C GLY A 139 19.67 -0.71 5.30
N CYS A 140 18.99 -1.67 5.94
CA CYS A 140 17.54 -1.79 5.87
C CYS A 140 16.84 -0.52 6.41
N ALA A 141 17.21 -0.08 7.61
CA ALA A 141 16.66 1.13 8.25
C ALA A 141 16.88 2.38 7.38
N LYS A 142 18.08 2.53 6.82
CA LYS A 142 18.41 3.67 5.93
C LYS A 142 17.50 3.71 4.69
N GLU A 143 17.31 2.56 4.03
CA GLU A 143 16.49 2.48 2.81
C GLU A 143 14.99 2.61 3.12
N SER A 144 14.53 2.12 4.28
CA SER A 144 13.11 2.16 4.67
C SER A 144 12.69 3.43 5.39
N PHE A 145 13.60 4.30 5.79
CA PHE A 145 13.37 5.47 6.66
C PHE A 145 12.17 6.34 6.26
N ARG A 146 11.96 6.55 4.96
CA ARG A 146 10.83 7.35 4.45
C ARG A 146 9.53 6.57 4.29
N CYS A 147 9.45 5.34 4.80
CA CYS A 147 8.26 4.51 4.68
C CYS A 147 7.10 5.09 5.51
N VAL A 148 5.98 5.36 4.85
CA VAL A 148 4.74 5.84 5.48
C VAL A 148 3.74 4.71 5.78
N CYS A 149 4.19 3.47 5.70
CA CYS A 149 3.40 2.26 6.01
C CYS A 149 2.04 2.20 5.30
N CYS A 150 1.97 2.69 4.06
CA CYS A 150 0.75 2.63 3.25
C CYS A 150 0.37 1.21 2.81
N ASN A 151 1.30 0.25 2.90
CA ASN A 151 1.16 -1.19 2.65
C ASN A 151 0.82 -1.59 1.20
N ILE A 152 0.93 -0.69 0.22
CA ILE A 152 0.76 -1.03 -1.20
C ILE A 152 1.73 -2.13 -1.63
N CYS A 153 2.97 -2.07 -1.16
CA CYS A 153 3.98 -3.07 -1.41
C CYS A 153 3.58 -4.46 -0.88
N ALA A 154 2.98 -4.53 0.31
CA ALA A 154 2.50 -5.78 0.88
C ALA A 154 1.29 -6.33 0.11
N ALA A 155 0.36 -5.46 -0.29
CA ALA A 155 -0.82 -5.84 -1.07
C ALA A 155 -0.47 -6.38 -2.46
N SER A 156 0.60 -5.84 -3.09
CA SER A 156 1.08 -6.29 -4.39
C SER A 156 2.08 -7.46 -4.33
N CYS A 157 2.40 -7.95 -3.14
CA CYS A 157 3.41 -8.99 -2.96
C CYS A 157 2.81 -10.40 -3.08
N PRO A 158 3.25 -11.22 -4.05
CA PRO A 158 2.79 -12.62 -4.15
C PRO A 158 3.24 -13.48 -2.96
N ALA A 159 4.36 -13.13 -2.31
CA ALA A 159 4.87 -13.81 -1.11
C ALA A 159 4.26 -13.29 0.20
N LYS A 160 3.32 -12.32 0.12
CA LYS A 160 2.61 -11.74 1.28
C LYS A 160 3.52 -11.21 2.38
N ILE A 161 4.64 -10.61 1.99
CA ILE A 161 5.61 -10.03 2.92
C ILE A 161 5.03 -8.75 3.54
N SER A 162 5.18 -8.62 4.84
CA SER A 162 4.76 -7.45 5.63
C SER A 162 5.80 -6.32 5.56
N HIS A 163 6.10 -5.83 4.33
CA HIS A 163 7.21 -4.90 4.08
C HIS A 163 7.24 -3.69 5.03
N GLY A 164 6.09 -3.03 5.24
CA GLY A 164 6.02 -1.86 6.12
C GLY A 164 6.39 -2.18 7.56
N ALA A 165 5.98 -3.34 8.07
CA ALA A 165 6.32 -3.78 9.42
C ALA A 165 7.81 -4.12 9.56
N VAL A 166 8.39 -4.76 8.53
CA VAL A 166 9.85 -5.02 8.46
C VAL A 166 10.65 -3.71 8.43
N GLY A 167 10.17 -2.70 7.74
CA GLY A 167 10.86 -1.41 7.65
C GLY A 167 10.74 -0.54 8.91
N LEU A 168 9.82 -0.87 9.83
CA LEU A 168 9.63 -0.17 11.11
C LEU A 168 10.36 -0.85 12.28
N LEU A 169 10.70 -2.11 12.16
CA LEU A 169 11.47 -2.86 13.15
C LEU A 169 12.94 -2.44 13.13
#